data_ac397cade48c2b5bdb09b60766baed5b
#
_entry.id   ac397cade48c2b5bdb09b60766baed5b
#
_cell.length_a   1.000
_cell.length_b   1.000
_cell.length_c   1.000
_cell.angle_alpha   90.00
_cell.angle_beta   90.00
_cell.angle_gamma   90.00
#
_symmetry.space_group_name_H-M   'P 1'
#
loop_
_entity.id
_entity.type
_entity.pdbx_description
1 polymer ?
#
loop_
_entity_poly.entity_id
_entity_poly.type
_entity_poly.pdbx_seq_one_letter_code
_entity_poly.pdbx_strand_id
1 'polypeptide(L)'
;MQPTIELFIGAPLKGSEALFLRQLHSDLGPHGQVLILANFEIAQGSSSTQIDFVVVTSERTELLELKCFTGPVFGTENGAWKIEGPGGNLEPYPGTNPWEQARDAKLALNDAMRLY
;
A
#
# COMPACT_ATOMS: atom_id res chain seq x y z
N MET A 1 -0.66 -22.51 -18.94
CA MET A 1 -1.09 -22.40 -17.55
C MET A 1 -2.16 -21.32 -17.45
N GLN A 2 -3.26 -21.61 -16.78
CA GLN A 2 -4.32 -20.63 -16.55
C GLN A 2 -3.83 -19.54 -15.64
N PRO A 3 -4.14 -18.24 -15.92
CA PRO A 3 -3.88 -17.17 -14.98
C PRO A 3 -4.65 -17.39 -13.67
N THR A 4 -3.98 -17.20 -12.55
CA THR A 4 -4.60 -17.34 -11.23
C THR A 4 -4.19 -16.17 -10.35
N ILE A 5 -5.12 -15.75 -9.51
CA ILE A 5 -4.85 -14.77 -8.46
C ILE A 5 -5.09 -15.44 -7.12
N GLU A 6 -4.05 -15.47 -6.29
CA GLU A 6 -4.19 -15.88 -4.89
C GLU A 6 -4.28 -14.63 -4.03
N LEU A 7 -5.22 -14.62 -3.09
CA LEU A 7 -5.48 -13.47 -2.24
C LEU A 7 -5.48 -13.88 -0.79
N PHE A 8 -4.72 -13.16 0.03
CA PHE A 8 -4.72 -13.29 1.49
C PHE A 8 -5.03 -11.94 2.10
N ILE A 9 -6.02 -11.91 2.99
CA ILE A 9 -6.44 -10.70 3.70
C ILE A 9 -6.17 -10.91 5.17
N GLY A 10 -5.32 -10.05 5.77
CA GLY A 10 -4.95 -10.16 7.17
C GLY A 10 -6.03 -9.64 8.13
N ALA A 11 -6.66 -8.52 7.78
CA ALA A 11 -7.73 -7.92 8.55
C ALA A 11 -8.81 -7.40 7.61
N PRO A 12 -10.05 -7.19 8.08
CA PRO A 12 -11.13 -6.71 7.20
C PRO A 12 -10.77 -5.41 6.49
N LEU A 13 -11.13 -5.33 5.21
CA LEU A 13 -10.88 -4.16 4.38
C LEU A 13 -11.96 -3.09 4.59
N LYS A 14 -11.54 -1.83 4.61
CA LYS A 14 -12.46 -0.68 4.57
C LYS A 14 -12.97 -0.48 3.15
N GLY A 15 -14.01 0.35 2.99
CA GLY A 15 -14.66 0.54 1.70
C GLY A 15 -13.72 0.93 0.56
N SER A 16 -12.82 1.89 0.79
CA SER A 16 -11.86 2.35 -0.22
C SER A 16 -10.83 1.26 -0.56
N GLU A 17 -10.41 0.50 0.45
CA GLU A 17 -9.48 -0.62 0.26
C GLU A 17 -10.13 -1.75 -0.53
N ALA A 18 -11.39 -2.05 -0.24
CA ALA A 18 -12.15 -3.08 -0.96
C ALA A 18 -12.35 -2.70 -2.44
N LEU A 19 -12.64 -1.43 -2.72
CA LEU A 19 -12.77 -0.94 -4.10
C LEU A 19 -11.44 -1.02 -4.85
N PHE A 20 -10.36 -0.63 -4.20
CA PHE A 20 -9.02 -0.71 -4.78
C PHE A 20 -8.64 -2.17 -5.09
N LEU A 21 -8.89 -3.08 -4.16
CA LEU A 21 -8.62 -4.50 -4.36
C LEU A 21 -9.40 -5.06 -5.56
N ARG A 22 -10.66 -4.68 -5.68
CA ARG A 22 -11.50 -5.12 -6.79
C ARG A 22 -10.94 -4.66 -8.13
N GLN A 23 -10.49 -3.41 -8.21
CA GLN A 23 -9.87 -2.85 -9.41
C GLN A 23 -8.53 -3.56 -9.71
N LEU A 24 -7.72 -3.77 -8.69
CA LEU A 24 -6.43 -4.44 -8.81
C LEU A 24 -6.61 -5.87 -9.33
N HIS A 25 -7.58 -6.60 -8.78
CA HIS A 25 -7.89 -7.96 -9.21
C HIS A 25 -8.30 -8.00 -10.69
N SER A 26 -9.12 -7.04 -11.11
CA SER A 26 -9.53 -6.92 -12.51
C SER A 26 -8.35 -6.63 -13.43
N ASP A 27 -7.47 -5.72 -13.03
CA ASP A 27 -6.34 -5.29 -13.86
C ASP A 27 -5.26 -6.37 -13.97
N LEU A 28 -5.06 -7.16 -12.93
CA LEU A 28 -4.01 -8.18 -12.88
C LEU A 28 -4.44 -9.55 -13.39
N GLY A 29 -5.75 -9.79 -13.51
CA GLY A 29 -6.27 -11.10 -13.90
C GLY A 29 -5.64 -11.69 -15.17
N PRO A 30 -5.39 -10.90 -16.23
CA PRO A 30 -4.79 -11.41 -17.46
C PRO A 30 -3.29 -11.70 -17.39
N HIS A 31 -2.62 -11.34 -16.30
CA HIS A 31 -1.15 -11.31 -16.23
C HIS A 31 -0.48 -12.54 -15.64
N GLY A 32 -1.14 -13.69 -15.69
CA GLY A 32 -0.55 -14.94 -15.21
C GLY A 32 -0.79 -15.14 -13.71
N GLN A 33 0.19 -15.68 -13.01
CA GLN A 33 0.05 -15.96 -11.58
C GLN A 33 0.42 -14.75 -10.76
N VAL A 34 -0.47 -14.34 -9.87
CA VAL A 34 -0.33 -13.17 -9.03
C VAL A 34 -0.71 -13.55 -7.60
N LEU A 35 0.08 -13.08 -6.64
CA LEU A 35 -0.24 -13.18 -5.22
C LEU A 35 -0.49 -11.77 -4.69
N ILE A 36 -1.63 -11.57 -4.03
CA ILE A 36 -1.96 -10.31 -3.37
C ILE A 36 -2.09 -10.56 -1.88
N LEU A 37 -1.33 -9.80 -1.10
CA LEU A 37 -1.46 -9.76 0.36
C LEU A 37 -2.05 -8.40 0.73
N ALA A 38 -3.17 -8.40 1.44
CA ALA A 38 -3.90 -7.18 1.74
C ALA A 38 -4.09 -7.00 3.24
N ASN A 39 -3.86 -5.79 3.72
CA ASN A 39 -4.17 -5.32 5.06
C ASN A 39 -3.64 -6.25 6.17
N PHE A 40 -2.34 -6.28 6.32
CA PHE A 40 -1.67 -7.12 7.30
C PHE A 40 -0.60 -6.35 8.06
N GLU A 41 -0.17 -6.91 9.19
CA GLU A 41 0.86 -6.31 10.01
C GLU A 41 2.10 -7.19 10.06
N ILE A 42 3.26 -6.54 10.07
CA ILE A 42 4.54 -7.20 10.34
C ILE A 42 4.97 -6.82 11.73
N ALA A 43 5.08 -7.81 12.61
CA ALA A 43 5.54 -7.61 13.98
C ALA A 43 7.08 -7.56 13.99
N GLN A 44 7.62 -6.56 14.68
CA GLN A 44 9.07 -6.38 14.84
C GLN A 44 9.36 -6.07 16.30
N GLY A 45 9.57 -7.12 17.11
CA GLY A 45 9.74 -6.95 18.56
C GLY A 45 8.48 -6.38 19.20
N SER A 46 8.59 -5.21 19.84
CA SER A 46 7.46 -4.52 20.46
C SER A 46 6.70 -3.60 19.52
N SER A 47 7.15 -3.45 18.30
CA SER A 47 6.51 -2.60 17.30
C SER A 47 5.88 -3.44 16.19
N SER A 48 5.00 -2.82 15.41
CA SER A 48 4.43 -3.44 14.23
C SER A 48 4.29 -2.41 13.11
N THR A 49 4.31 -2.89 11.87
CA THR A 49 4.13 -2.05 10.69
C THR A 49 2.94 -2.55 9.91
N GLN A 50 1.98 -1.67 9.67
CA GLN A 50 0.80 -1.96 8.86
C GLN A 50 1.16 -1.84 7.38
N ILE A 51 0.76 -2.82 6.61
CA ILE A 51 0.94 -2.83 5.16
C ILE A 51 -0.42 -2.97 4.49
N ASP A 52 -0.71 -2.06 3.57
CA ASP A 52 -2.00 -2.06 2.88
C ASP A 52 -2.07 -3.16 1.82
N PHE A 53 -1.12 -3.20 0.88
CA PHE A 53 -1.09 -4.19 -0.18
C PHE A 53 0.33 -4.55 -0.58
N VAL A 54 0.55 -5.83 -0.84
CA VAL A 54 1.74 -6.34 -1.53
C VAL A 54 1.28 -7.16 -2.71
N VAL A 55 1.83 -6.91 -3.89
CA VAL A 55 1.52 -7.64 -5.10
C VAL A 55 2.78 -8.34 -5.58
N VAL A 56 2.72 -9.65 -5.68
CA VAL A 56 3.83 -10.48 -6.14
C VAL A 56 3.49 -11.08 -7.49
N THR A 57 4.31 -10.78 -8.47
CA THR A 57 4.23 -11.39 -9.81
C THR A 57 5.52 -12.14 -10.08
N SER A 58 5.59 -12.81 -11.23
CA SER A 58 6.82 -13.51 -11.65
C SER A 58 8.00 -12.56 -11.88
N GLU A 59 7.73 -11.27 -12.07
CA GLU A 59 8.76 -10.28 -12.39
C GLU A 59 9.23 -9.48 -11.20
N ARG A 60 8.31 -9.18 -10.25
CA ARG A 60 8.64 -8.30 -9.13
C ARG A 60 7.63 -8.39 -7.99
N THR A 61 8.04 -7.84 -6.85
CA THR A 61 7.18 -7.64 -5.69
C THR A 61 6.98 -6.13 -5.51
N GLU A 62 5.74 -5.68 -5.48
CA GLU A 62 5.41 -4.29 -5.28
C GLU A 62 4.65 -4.10 -3.98
N LEU A 63 5.07 -3.10 -3.21
CA LEU A 63 4.35 -2.66 -2.02
C LEU A 63 3.56 -1.41 -2.36
N LEU A 64 2.27 -1.42 -2.04
CA LEU A 64 1.37 -0.32 -2.34
C LEU A 64 0.80 0.26 -1.06
N GLU A 65 0.95 1.56 -0.89
CA GLU A 65 0.36 2.31 0.22
C GLU A 65 -0.83 3.09 -0.31
N LEU A 66 -2.01 2.82 0.20
CA LEU A 66 -3.25 3.44 -0.27
C LEU A 66 -3.56 4.69 0.54
N LYS A 67 -3.71 5.80 -0.17
CA LYS A 67 -4.12 7.08 0.43
C LYS A 67 -5.31 7.64 -0.33
N CYS A 68 -6.33 8.08 0.41
CA CYS A 68 -7.54 8.67 -0.16
C CYS A 68 -7.49 10.18 -0.01
N PHE A 69 -6.95 10.85 -1.02
CA PHE A 69 -6.93 12.31 -1.05
C PHE A 69 -8.12 12.81 -1.88
N THR A 70 -8.72 13.90 -1.44
CA THR A 70 -9.90 14.49 -2.11
C THR A 70 -9.56 15.66 -3.02
N GLY A 71 -8.31 16.03 -3.12
CA GLY A 71 -7.85 17.14 -3.96
C GLY A 71 -6.39 16.95 -4.36
N PRO A 72 -5.81 17.91 -5.09
CA PRO A 72 -4.42 17.87 -5.47
C PRO A 72 -3.49 17.76 -4.28
N VAL A 73 -2.43 16.97 -4.43
CA VAL A 73 -1.47 16.69 -3.37
C VAL A 73 -0.08 17.12 -3.84
N PHE A 74 0.65 17.77 -2.96
CA PHE A 74 1.99 18.26 -3.24
C PHE A 74 2.95 17.71 -2.18
N GLY A 75 4.03 17.10 -2.63
CA GLY A 75 5.00 16.56 -1.68
C GLY A 75 6.24 16.03 -2.38
N THR A 76 7.25 15.84 -1.56
CA THR A 76 8.53 15.23 -1.96
C THR A 76 8.85 14.12 -0.98
N GLU A 77 9.98 13.45 -1.18
CA GLU A 77 10.42 12.40 -0.26
C GLU A 77 10.82 12.93 1.12
N ASN A 78 11.03 14.24 1.26
CA ASN A 78 11.40 14.87 2.52
C ASN A 78 10.35 15.91 2.92
N GLY A 79 10.07 15.99 4.22
CA GLY A 79 9.22 17.01 4.78
C GLY A 79 7.73 16.69 4.69
N ALA A 80 6.93 17.64 5.15
CA ALA A 80 5.48 17.47 5.20
C ALA A 80 4.86 17.64 3.81
N TRP A 81 3.91 16.78 3.50
CA TRP A 81 3.09 16.93 2.31
C TRP A 81 1.99 17.94 2.52
N LYS A 82 1.45 18.49 1.43
CA LYS A 82 0.37 19.46 1.45
C LYS A 82 -0.77 19.00 0.58
N ILE A 83 -1.99 19.27 1.03
CA ILE A 83 -3.22 18.94 0.32
C ILE A 83 -3.94 20.24 0.02
N GLU A 84 -4.45 20.39 -1.21
CA GLU A 84 -5.32 21.51 -1.53
C GLU A 84 -6.70 21.25 -0.96
N GLY A 85 -7.10 22.11 -0.01
CA GLY A 85 -8.40 22.05 0.64
C GLY A 85 -9.46 22.86 -0.06
N PRO A 86 -10.66 22.95 0.53
CA PRO A 86 -11.74 23.81 0.02
C PRO A 86 -11.26 25.27 -0.12
N GLY A 87 -11.57 25.87 -1.25
CA GLY A 87 -11.17 27.26 -1.50
C GLY A 87 -9.76 27.41 -2.10
N GLY A 88 -9.08 26.31 -2.40
CA GLY A 88 -7.77 26.32 -3.07
C GLY A 88 -6.58 26.58 -2.17
N ASN A 89 -6.77 26.61 -0.85
CA ASN A 89 -5.68 26.80 0.09
C ASN A 89 -4.93 25.49 0.33
N LEU A 90 -3.59 25.56 0.36
CA LEU A 90 -2.76 24.42 0.70
C LEU A 90 -2.68 24.24 2.20
N GLU A 91 -3.02 23.04 2.67
CA GLU A 91 -2.98 22.66 4.07
C GLU A 91 -2.00 21.53 4.29
N PRO A 92 -1.29 21.48 5.45
CA PRO A 92 -0.41 20.36 5.75
C PRO A 92 -1.19 19.05 5.82
N TYR A 93 -0.63 17.99 5.23
CA TYR A 93 -1.15 16.65 5.46
C TYR A 93 -0.91 16.26 6.93
N PRO A 94 -1.95 15.83 7.66
CA PRO A 94 -1.83 15.64 9.12
C PRO A 94 -1.12 14.36 9.54
N GLY A 95 -0.70 13.53 8.60
CA GLY A 95 -0.06 12.27 8.89
C GLY A 95 1.43 12.26 8.57
N THR A 96 2.04 11.10 8.73
CA THR A 96 3.42 10.84 8.30
C THR A 96 3.52 11.06 6.79
N ASN A 97 4.63 11.60 6.34
CA ASN A 97 4.94 11.73 4.92
C ASN A 97 4.68 10.39 4.22
N PRO A 98 3.77 10.32 3.23
CA PRO A 98 3.40 9.06 2.59
C PRO A 98 4.59 8.33 1.92
N TRP A 99 5.57 9.07 1.39
CA TRP A 99 6.76 8.45 0.82
C TRP A 99 7.60 7.75 1.90
N GLU A 100 7.80 8.40 3.04
CA GLU A 100 8.53 7.82 4.17
C GLU A 100 7.78 6.61 4.74
N GLN A 101 6.47 6.69 4.81
CA GLN A 101 5.64 5.60 5.29
C GLN A 101 5.77 4.37 4.40
N ALA A 102 5.74 4.55 3.09
CA ALA A 102 5.92 3.46 2.13
C ALA A 102 7.34 2.88 2.21
N ARG A 103 8.35 3.73 2.36
CA ARG A 103 9.73 3.30 2.54
C ARG A 103 9.90 2.45 3.79
N ASP A 104 9.36 2.89 4.91
CA ASP A 104 9.46 2.17 6.18
C ASP A 104 8.76 0.82 6.11
N ALA A 105 7.60 0.77 5.46
CA ALA A 105 6.88 -0.48 5.22
C ALA A 105 7.69 -1.44 4.34
N LYS A 106 8.35 -0.92 3.31
CA LYS A 106 9.23 -1.72 2.44
C LYS A 106 10.40 -2.32 3.22
N LEU A 107 11.03 -1.52 4.08
CA LEU A 107 12.13 -2.00 4.91
C LEU A 107 11.67 -3.08 5.89
N ALA A 108 10.51 -2.89 6.50
CA ALA A 108 9.92 -3.88 7.41
C ALA A 108 9.64 -5.19 6.69
N LEU A 109 9.08 -5.12 5.47
CA LEU A 109 8.82 -6.30 4.66
C LEU A 109 10.11 -7.02 4.28
N ASN A 110 11.13 -6.29 3.85
CA ASN A 110 12.42 -6.88 3.51
C ASN A 110 13.05 -7.59 4.71
N ASP A 111 13.00 -6.99 5.89
CA ASP A 111 13.54 -7.59 7.11
C ASP A 111 12.78 -8.87 7.48
N ALA A 112 11.45 -8.85 7.38
CA ALA A 112 10.64 -10.04 7.63
C ALA A 112 10.96 -11.18 6.67
N MET A 113 11.16 -10.87 5.38
CA MET A 113 11.48 -11.85 4.37
C MET A 113 12.85 -12.50 4.55
N ARG A 114 13.80 -11.79 5.15
CA ARG A 114 15.13 -12.34 5.44
C ARG A 114 15.13 -13.41 6.52
N LEU A 115 14.11 -13.46 7.35
CA LEU A 115 13.99 -14.46 8.41
C LEU A 115 13.51 -15.82 7.88
N TYR A 116 13.09 -15.87 6.66
CA TYR A 116 12.60 -17.06 5.98
C TYR A 116 13.36 -17.28 4.68
#